data_9cbbb9ad22e3f21f4b751d67bf35388a
#
_entry.id   9cbbb9ad22e3f21f4b751d67bf35388a
#
_cell.length_a   1.000
_cell.length_b   1.000
_cell.length_c   1.000
_cell.angle_alpha   90.00
_cell.angle_beta   90.00
_cell.angle_gamma   90.00
#
_symmetry.space_group_name_H-M   'P 1'
#
loop_
_entity.id
_entity.type
_entity.pdbx_description
1 polymer ?
#
loop_
_entity_poly.entity_id
_entity_poly.type
_entity_poly.pdbx_seq_one_letter_code
_entity_poly.pdbx_strand_id
1 'polypeptide(L)'
;MASLASLDHNSRPQLQCRYRSGMRLELNILEISAGGCMVESLGWSVRPEEEISIKLPGLGFQPATVVWIEDGRAGVAFAEPLYGPMLDHIERLLAA
;
A
#
# COMPACT_ATOMS: atom_id res chain seq x y z
N MET A 1 -1.44 27.86 -8.50
CA MET A 1 -0.88 26.84 -9.39
C MET A 1 -1.54 25.51 -9.12
N ALA A 2 -2.31 25.07 -10.05
CA ALA A 2 -2.98 23.76 -9.90
C ALA A 2 -1.99 22.63 -9.72
N SER A 3 -0.82 22.74 -10.34
CA SER A 3 0.20 21.72 -10.24
C SER A 3 0.75 21.55 -8.83
N LEU A 4 0.76 22.61 -8.02
CA LEU A 4 1.22 22.47 -6.63
C LEU A 4 0.26 21.66 -5.80
N ALA A 5 -1.02 21.89 -5.97
CA ALA A 5 -2.03 21.09 -5.26
C ALA A 5 -1.95 19.63 -5.68
N SER A 6 -1.75 19.38 -6.97
CA SER A 6 -1.61 18.01 -7.47
C SER A 6 -0.36 17.36 -6.91
N LEU A 7 0.75 18.10 -6.79
CA LEU A 7 1.98 17.55 -6.24
C LEU A 7 1.81 17.17 -4.78
N ASP A 8 1.15 18.01 -3.99
CA ASP A 8 0.89 17.67 -2.59
C ASP A 8 0.05 16.40 -2.47
N HIS A 9 -0.95 16.30 -3.32
CA HIS A 9 -1.81 15.12 -3.34
C HIS A 9 -1.04 13.88 -3.78
N ASN A 10 -0.14 14.04 -4.75
CA ASN A 10 0.62 12.93 -5.32
C ASN A 10 1.89 12.60 -4.55
N SER A 11 2.23 13.38 -3.54
CA SER A 11 3.44 13.13 -2.76
C SER A 11 3.28 11.98 -1.76
N ARG A 12 2.07 11.51 -1.54
CA ARG A 12 1.85 10.37 -0.65
C ARG A 12 2.48 9.12 -1.23
N PRO A 13 3.19 8.34 -0.41
CA PRO A 13 3.71 7.07 -0.85
C PRO A 13 2.58 6.15 -1.29
N GLN A 14 2.81 5.46 -2.39
CA GLN A 14 1.85 4.52 -2.92
C GLN A 14 2.48 3.14 -3.06
N LEU A 15 1.67 2.11 -2.86
CA LEU A 15 2.08 0.78 -3.25
C LEU A 15 1.37 0.41 -4.54
N GLN A 16 1.96 -0.51 -5.28
CA GLN A 16 1.30 -1.11 -6.43
C GLN A 16 0.71 -2.43 -5.99
N CYS A 17 -0.55 -2.65 -6.36
CA CYS A 17 -1.22 -3.92 -6.13
C CYS A 17 -1.38 -4.62 -7.46
N ARG A 18 -1.05 -5.89 -7.51
CA ARG A 18 -1.26 -6.71 -8.70
C ARG A 18 -2.14 -7.88 -8.33
N TYR A 19 -3.24 -8.00 -9.06
CA TYR A 19 -4.17 -9.10 -8.88
C TYR A 19 -3.70 -10.34 -9.65
N ARG A 20 -4.30 -11.46 -9.32
CA ARG A 20 -4.08 -12.71 -10.02
C ARG A 20 -4.35 -12.58 -11.53
N SER A 21 -5.29 -11.74 -11.90
CA SER A 21 -5.62 -11.48 -13.32
C SER A 21 -4.55 -10.70 -14.07
N GLY A 22 -3.57 -10.15 -13.36
CA GLY A 22 -2.56 -9.28 -13.94
C GLY A 22 -2.89 -7.80 -13.89
N MET A 23 -4.10 -7.43 -13.49
CA MET A 23 -4.45 -6.03 -13.32
C MET A 23 -3.62 -5.39 -12.22
N ARG A 24 -3.27 -4.14 -12.42
CA ARG A 24 -2.49 -3.36 -11.45
C ARG A 24 -3.25 -2.13 -11.01
N LEU A 25 -3.01 -1.73 -9.78
CA LEU A 25 -3.64 -0.54 -9.21
C LEU A 25 -2.65 0.07 -8.21
N GLU A 26 -2.63 1.40 -8.15
CA GLU A 26 -1.82 2.10 -7.15
C GLU A 26 -2.72 2.55 -6.02
N LEU A 27 -2.26 2.34 -4.78
CA LEU A 27 -3.02 2.67 -3.58
C LEU A 27 -2.17 3.52 -2.65
N ASN A 28 -2.76 4.56 -2.09
CA ASN A 28 -2.08 5.38 -1.10
C ASN A 28 -1.88 4.61 0.20
N ILE A 29 -0.65 4.61 0.69
CA ILE A 29 -0.33 4.01 1.98
C ILE A 29 -0.66 5.01 3.06
N LEU A 30 -1.47 4.63 4.04
CA LEU A 30 -1.87 5.48 5.15
C LEU A 30 -1.04 5.22 6.39
N GLU A 31 -0.74 3.96 6.67
CA GLU A 31 0.10 3.55 7.79
C GLU A 31 0.87 2.29 7.41
N ILE A 32 2.00 2.07 8.07
CA ILE A 32 2.81 0.88 7.83
C ILE A 32 3.40 0.36 9.12
N SER A 33 3.55 -0.96 9.20
CA SER A 33 4.26 -1.65 10.27
C SER A 33 5.09 -2.76 9.64
N ALA A 34 5.87 -3.46 10.45
CA ALA A 34 6.67 -4.57 9.95
C ALA A 34 5.79 -5.67 9.34
N GLY A 35 4.60 -5.89 9.90
CA GLY A 35 3.72 -7.00 9.47
C GLY A 35 2.68 -6.64 8.43
N GLY A 36 2.49 -5.36 8.12
CA GLY A 36 1.45 -4.98 7.18
C GLY A 36 1.31 -3.49 7.01
N CYS A 37 0.27 -3.09 6.29
CA CYS A 37 -0.01 -1.67 6.07
C CYS A 37 -1.50 -1.43 5.94
N MET A 38 -1.88 -0.18 6.10
CA MET A 38 -3.23 0.30 5.83
C MET A 38 -3.20 1.20 4.62
N VAL A 39 -4.12 0.97 3.70
CA VAL A 39 -4.19 1.73 2.44
C VAL A 39 -5.58 2.30 2.24
N GLU A 40 -5.69 3.32 1.39
CA GLU A 40 -6.98 3.77 0.92
C GLU A 40 -7.54 2.74 -0.05
N SER A 41 -8.81 2.34 0.14
CA SER A 41 -9.41 1.28 -0.65
C SER A 41 -10.49 1.78 -1.61
N LEU A 42 -10.63 3.08 -1.78
CA LEU A 42 -11.60 3.63 -2.72
C LEU A 42 -11.34 3.14 -4.14
N GLY A 43 -12.34 2.55 -4.74
CA GLY A 43 -12.22 1.99 -6.08
C GLY A 43 -11.47 0.66 -6.15
N TRP A 44 -11.14 0.08 -5.02
CA TRP A 44 -10.41 -1.18 -4.95
C TRP A 44 -11.40 -2.32 -4.73
N SER A 45 -11.47 -3.24 -5.71
CA SER A 45 -12.41 -4.35 -5.68
C SER A 45 -11.76 -5.63 -5.16
N VAL A 46 -11.47 -5.64 -3.85
CA VAL A 46 -10.91 -6.82 -3.21
C VAL A 46 -11.82 -7.25 -2.05
N ARG A 47 -11.60 -8.44 -1.56
CA ARG A 47 -12.34 -9.01 -0.43
C ARG A 47 -11.37 -9.34 0.70
N PRO A 48 -11.85 -9.35 1.95
CA PRO A 48 -11.05 -9.86 3.04
C PRO A 48 -10.58 -11.29 2.73
N GLU A 49 -9.36 -11.60 3.12
CA GLU A 49 -8.69 -12.88 2.92
C GLU A 49 -8.22 -13.13 1.49
N GLU A 50 -8.41 -12.18 0.58
CA GLU A 50 -7.91 -12.30 -0.78
C GLU A 50 -6.39 -12.15 -0.80
N GLU A 51 -5.73 -13.03 -1.58
CA GLU A 51 -4.28 -12.96 -1.77
C GLU A 51 -3.95 -12.09 -2.95
N ILE A 52 -3.00 -11.20 -2.76
CA ILE A 52 -2.55 -10.23 -3.78
C ILE A 52 -1.03 -10.16 -3.76
N SER A 53 -0.47 -9.52 -4.78
CA SER A 53 0.93 -9.13 -4.77
C SER A 53 1.01 -7.63 -4.62
N ILE A 54 1.89 -7.15 -3.76
CA ILE A 54 2.09 -5.72 -3.57
C ILE A 54 3.55 -5.35 -3.76
N LYS A 55 3.75 -4.13 -4.23
CA LYS A 55 5.08 -3.56 -4.37
C LYS A 55 5.14 -2.25 -3.61
N LEU A 56 5.90 -2.25 -2.54
CA LEU A 56 6.14 -1.05 -1.74
C LEU A 56 7.25 -0.21 -2.40
N PRO A 57 7.30 1.10 -2.11
CA PRO A 57 8.34 1.96 -2.68
C PRO A 57 9.74 1.40 -2.45
N GLY A 58 10.50 1.22 -3.52
CA GLY A 58 11.86 0.74 -3.44
C GLY A 58 12.03 -0.77 -3.30
N LEU A 59 10.94 -1.53 -3.25
CA LEU A 59 10.98 -2.99 -3.09
C LEU A 59 10.36 -3.67 -4.30
N GLY A 60 10.63 -4.96 -4.44
CA GLY A 60 9.97 -5.78 -5.45
C GLY A 60 8.57 -6.21 -5.00
N PHE A 61 7.86 -6.88 -5.89
CA PHE A 61 6.56 -7.45 -5.56
C PHE A 61 6.70 -8.55 -4.52
N GLN A 62 5.78 -8.58 -3.57
CA GLN A 62 5.75 -9.61 -2.55
C GLN A 62 4.30 -10.02 -2.28
N PRO A 63 4.09 -11.25 -1.81
CA PRO A 63 2.73 -11.71 -1.49
C PRO A 63 2.19 -11.02 -0.25
N ALA A 64 0.89 -10.79 -0.26
CA ALA A 64 0.19 -10.19 0.87
C ALA A 64 -1.26 -10.66 0.87
N THR A 65 -1.94 -10.45 1.98
CA THR A 65 -3.33 -10.84 2.13
C THR A 65 -4.13 -9.65 2.64
N VAL A 66 -5.29 -9.40 2.05
CA VAL A 66 -6.22 -8.39 2.54
C VAL A 66 -6.87 -8.95 3.80
N VAL A 67 -6.74 -8.25 4.94
CA VAL A 67 -7.27 -8.75 6.21
C VAL A 67 -8.59 -8.11 6.61
N TRP A 68 -8.82 -6.86 6.21
CA TRP A 68 -10.09 -6.20 6.47
C TRP A 68 -10.28 -5.05 5.48
N ILE A 69 -11.54 -4.67 5.29
CA ILE A 69 -11.92 -3.51 4.48
C ILE A 69 -13.03 -2.80 5.23
N GLU A 70 -12.85 -1.50 5.48
CA GLU A 70 -13.81 -0.72 6.27
C GLU A 70 -13.60 0.77 6.02
N ASP A 71 -14.69 1.49 5.80
CA ASP A 71 -14.69 2.96 5.70
C ASP A 71 -13.69 3.53 4.69
N GLY A 72 -13.58 2.90 3.53
CA GLY A 72 -12.67 3.38 2.48
C GLY A 72 -11.22 3.07 2.74
N ARG A 73 -10.93 2.21 3.70
CA ARG A 73 -9.58 1.77 4.06
C ARG A 73 -9.51 0.25 4.06
N ALA A 74 -8.31 -0.25 3.89
CA ALA A 74 -8.09 -1.69 3.96
C ALA A 74 -6.79 -1.99 4.67
N GLY A 75 -6.79 -3.07 5.42
CA GLY A 75 -5.59 -3.58 6.06
C GLY A 75 -5.03 -4.72 5.24
N VAL A 76 -3.72 -4.70 5.02
CA VAL A 76 -3.01 -5.70 4.25
C VAL A 76 -1.90 -6.27 5.10
N ALA A 77 -1.87 -7.60 5.22
CA ALA A 77 -0.82 -8.31 5.96
C ALA A 77 0.22 -8.82 4.97
N PHE A 78 1.49 -8.59 5.28
CA PHE A 78 2.58 -9.11 4.44
C PHE A 78 2.80 -10.59 4.75
N ALA A 79 3.13 -11.37 3.73
CA ALA A 79 3.48 -12.78 3.94
C ALA A 79 4.74 -12.91 4.80
N GLU A 80 5.66 -11.97 4.64
CA GLU A 80 6.88 -11.90 5.46
C GLU A 80 7.04 -10.51 6.03
N PRO A 81 7.49 -10.38 7.29
CA PRO A 81 7.69 -9.07 7.88
C PRO A 81 8.73 -8.25 7.12
N LEU A 82 8.55 -6.93 7.11
CA LEU A 82 9.53 -6.05 6.52
C LEU A 82 10.80 -6.01 7.35
N TYR A 83 11.93 -6.02 6.68
CA TYR A 83 13.23 -5.78 7.30
C TYR A 83 13.25 -4.35 7.87
N GLY A 84 13.80 -4.18 9.07
CA GLY A 84 13.78 -2.90 9.79
C GLY A 84 14.18 -1.67 8.97
N PRO A 85 15.33 -1.67 8.28
CA PRO A 85 15.72 -0.52 7.45
C PRO A 85 14.73 -0.21 6.33
N MET A 86 14.05 -1.20 5.79
CA MET A 86 13.01 -0.99 4.78
C MET A 86 11.78 -0.33 5.37
N LEU A 87 11.38 -0.76 6.56
CA LEU A 87 10.28 -0.16 7.28
C LEU A 87 10.59 1.31 7.59
N ASP A 88 11.79 1.59 8.09
CA ASP A 88 12.21 2.96 8.37
C ASP A 88 12.14 3.84 7.13
N HIS A 89 12.58 3.32 6.00
CA HIS A 89 12.54 4.05 4.73
C HIS A 89 11.11 4.47 4.38
N ILE A 90 10.18 3.55 4.47
CA ILE A 90 8.80 3.82 4.10
C ILE A 90 8.14 4.73 5.14
N GLU A 91 8.44 4.55 6.42
CA GLU A 91 7.94 5.44 7.46
C GLU A 91 8.38 6.89 7.24
N ARG A 92 9.62 7.09 6.79
CA ARG A 92 10.10 8.44 6.46
C ARG A 92 9.33 9.04 5.30
N LEU A 93 9.00 8.23 4.29
CA LEU A 93 8.19 8.71 3.17
C LEU A 93 6.81 9.13 3.65
N LEU A 94 6.22 8.39 4.58
CA LEU A 94 4.90 8.72 5.12
C LEU A 94 4.94 9.97 5.98
N ALA A 95 6.05 10.23 6.66
CA ALA A 95 6.21 11.39 7.53
C ALA A 95 6.53 12.68 6.76
N ALA A 96 6.94 12.55 5.52
CA ALA A 96 7.36 13.70 4.71
C ALA A 96 6.20 14.61 4.30
#